data_26475454c9d92027d1c6363a7d3a23f3
#
_entry.id   26475454c9d92027d1c6363a7d3a23f3
#
_cell.length_a   1.000
_cell.length_b   1.000
_cell.length_c   1.000
_cell.angle_alpha   90.00
_cell.angle_beta   90.00
_cell.angle_gamma   90.00
#
_symmetry.space_group_name_H-M   'P 1'
#
loop_
_entity.id
_entity.type
_entity.pdbx_description
1 polymer ?
#
loop_
_entity_poly.entity_id
_entity_poly.type
_entity_poly.pdbx_seq_one_letter_code
_entity_poly.pdbx_strand_id
1 'polypeptide(L)'
;MARDCCWIRGPTVVPLVIMNRSKHTGRACPLVTRTGLVAAFLATAGVVAVEQSAQAEGLVRCWGNNQYGQCYTPADLGPCLSVAAGTYHTIALRIDGAVRCWGDNQYGQCYTPADLGPCRSIAGGYGVTLAIRSDGAVRCWGRNNYGQCYTPSDLGTCLSVAGGGDHTIALRSDGNVRCWGANYSGQCNTPDDLGPCSGVAAGFQHTVALRTDGAVRCWGENNYGQCYKPADLGPCKSIAAAFAVTLAIRSDGSVRCWGLNDDGQCNTPADLGACSNVAVGGQHSIALRTGGTVRCWGLSSFGQCAAPPDLGICTSIAAGGLHTVTLTNTDCNNNDITDSTEIAGHDCNGDFILDSCNARFDTIEDCNNNGLGDTCEKELTLALHSGHLSPIGFNANQTWTIPSAVRAQSPITLVIRGHGDFSGLQEYVRVKVGPGFDEHALQNTTDCENPGTPSIATFTLTPQQFNAAIGADGALRVVMEPSIAVDPAGCNGGTWIEASLDYIGAMPADCNANGLLDSCEIAAGYSPDSNQNGVVDTCESLLLDCPTDFNQSGSTDGADLGILLAAWGATGQPGVDLNHDGIINGADLGALLANWGVCAN
;
A
#
# COMPACT_ATOMS: atom_id res chain seq x y z
N MET A 1 -10.49 -12.71 -61.35
CA MET A 1 -9.19 -12.22 -61.79
C MET A 1 -8.66 -11.32 -60.70
N ALA A 2 -7.55 -11.72 -60.16
CA ALA A 2 -6.86 -11.04 -59.07
C ALA A 2 -6.22 -9.71 -59.51
N ARG A 3 -5.96 -8.84 -58.50
CA ARG A 3 -4.83 -7.90 -58.40
C ARG A 3 -5.26 -6.65 -57.66
N ASP A 4 -4.56 -5.99 -56.76
CA ASP A 4 -3.29 -6.14 -56.06
C ASP A 4 -3.38 -5.16 -54.89
N CYS A 5 -3.18 -5.59 -53.67
CA CYS A 5 -3.04 -4.70 -52.54
C CYS A 5 -1.59 -4.25 -52.42
N CYS A 6 -1.34 -2.97 -52.53
CA CYS A 6 -0.06 -2.35 -52.28
C CYS A 6 0.09 -1.99 -50.79
N TRP A 7 1.07 -2.55 -50.10
CA TRP A 7 1.40 -2.26 -48.70
C TRP A 7 2.25 -1.00 -48.64
N ILE A 8 1.75 0.02 -47.94
CA ILE A 8 2.58 1.12 -47.48
C ILE A 8 2.70 0.97 -45.95
N ARG A 9 3.92 0.75 -45.47
CA ARG A 9 4.26 0.76 -44.05
C ARG A 9 4.29 2.20 -43.52
N GLY A 10 3.37 2.53 -42.62
CA GLY A 10 3.36 3.71 -41.76
C GLY A 10 2.68 3.35 -40.44
N PRO A 11 2.85 4.09 -39.33
CA PRO A 11 2.34 3.70 -38.04
C PRO A 11 0.82 3.57 -38.06
N THR A 12 0.31 2.38 -37.88
CA THR A 12 -1.08 2.00 -38.01
C THR A 12 -1.91 2.53 -36.83
N VAL A 13 -2.73 3.52 -37.14
CA VAL A 13 -3.94 3.81 -36.36
C VAL A 13 -4.98 2.76 -36.76
N VAL A 14 -5.38 1.87 -35.85
CA VAL A 14 -6.44 0.91 -36.09
C VAL A 14 -7.78 1.62 -35.94
N PRO A 15 -8.60 1.73 -37.01
CA PRO A 15 -9.94 2.29 -36.85
C PRO A 15 -10.85 1.29 -36.15
N LEU A 16 -11.46 1.71 -35.05
CA LEU A 16 -12.51 0.96 -34.37
C LEU A 16 -13.78 0.99 -35.24
N VAL A 17 -14.10 -0.13 -35.87
CA VAL A 17 -15.35 -0.29 -36.63
C VAL A 17 -16.45 -0.68 -35.63
N ILE A 18 -17.34 0.27 -35.34
CA ILE A 18 -18.58 -0.02 -34.57
C ILE A 18 -19.59 -0.64 -35.53
N MET A 19 -19.78 -1.96 -35.46
CA MET A 19 -20.88 -2.63 -36.15
C MET A 19 -22.18 -2.42 -35.37
N ASN A 20 -23.04 -1.58 -35.89
CA ASN A 20 -24.41 -1.42 -35.43
C ASN A 20 -25.28 -2.55 -36.01
N ARG A 21 -25.69 -3.52 -35.17
CA ARG A 21 -26.71 -4.53 -35.56
C ARG A 21 -28.10 -3.94 -35.34
N SER A 22 -28.64 -3.28 -36.36
CA SER A 22 -30.09 -3.08 -36.40
C SER A 22 -30.73 -4.31 -37.06
N LYS A 23 -31.60 -4.99 -36.33
CA LYS A 23 -32.58 -5.92 -36.94
C LYS A 23 -33.72 -5.08 -37.50
N HIS A 24 -33.78 -4.89 -38.80
CA HIS A 24 -34.94 -5.01 -39.67
C HIS A 24 -34.70 -4.44 -41.07
N THR A 25 -35.02 -5.30 -42.06
CA THR A 25 -35.36 -5.01 -43.47
C THR A 25 -34.32 -4.38 -44.38
N GLY A 26 -33.83 -5.19 -45.32
CA GLY A 26 -32.97 -4.94 -46.45
C GLY A 26 -33.25 -3.68 -47.29
N ARG A 27 -32.59 -2.63 -46.92
CA ARG A 27 -32.16 -1.54 -47.83
C ARG A 27 -30.81 -1.06 -47.35
N ALA A 28 -29.82 -1.09 -48.23
CA ALA A 28 -28.49 -0.57 -47.97
C ALA A 28 -28.60 0.92 -47.62
N CYS A 29 -28.27 1.29 -46.40
CA CYS A 29 -28.02 2.68 -46.03
C CYS A 29 -26.61 3.09 -46.49
N PRO A 30 -26.44 4.28 -47.05
CA PRO A 30 -25.13 4.78 -47.46
C PRO A 30 -24.22 4.88 -46.20
N LEU A 31 -23.00 4.37 -46.32
CA LEU A 31 -21.92 4.56 -45.35
C LEU A 31 -21.73 6.07 -45.13
N VAL A 32 -22.21 6.59 -44.02
CA VAL A 32 -21.78 7.89 -43.55
C VAL A 32 -20.42 7.65 -42.87
N THR A 33 -19.36 7.85 -43.63
CA THR A 33 -18.00 7.96 -43.08
C THR A 33 -17.97 9.20 -42.20
N ARG A 34 -18.21 9.05 -40.90
CA ARG A 34 -17.86 10.06 -39.90
C ARG A 34 -16.33 10.03 -39.72
N THR A 35 -15.64 10.67 -40.67
CA THR A 35 -14.24 11.06 -40.50
C THR A 35 -14.18 12.14 -39.41
N GLY A 36 -13.68 11.81 -38.22
CA GLY A 36 -13.29 12.82 -37.27
C GLY A 36 -13.61 12.63 -35.79
N LEU A 37 -14.26 11.55 -35.34
CA LEU A 37 -14.34 11.29 -33.90
C LEU A 37 -13.37 10.17 -33.53
N VAL A 38 -12.11 10.53 -33.34
CA VAL A 38 -11.21 9.74 -32.51
C VAL A 38 -11.81 9.77 -31.09
N ALA A 39 -12.25 8.63 -30.61
CA ALA A 39 -12.83 8.53 -29.28
C ALA A 39 -11.84 9.06 -28.26
N ALA A 40 -12.06 10.28 -27.81
CA ALA A 40 -11.31 10.91 -26.76
C ALA A 40 -12.02 10.62 -25.45
N PHE A 41 -11.38 9.87 -24.60
CA PHE A 41 -11.91 9.40 -23.35
C PHE A 41 -11.30 10.21 -22.20
N LEU A 42 -12.12 10.67 -21.32
CA LEU A 42 -11.75 11.58 -20.25
C LEU A 42 -11.95 10.91 -18.90
N ALA A 43 -10.99 11.04 -18.06
CA ALA A 43 -11.17 10.78 -16.64
C ALA A 43 -11.28 12.12 -15.93
N THR A 44 -12.24 12.25 -15.08
CA THR A 44 -12.33 13.36 -14.17
C THR A 44 -12.48 12.80 -12.77
N ALA A 45 -11.47 13.01 -11.95
CA ALA A 45 -11.64 12.83 -10.52
C ALA A 45 -12.48 14.01 -10.00
N GLY A 46 -13.71 13.77 -9.64
CA GLY A 46 -14.47 14.70 -8.84
C GLY A 46 -13.82 14.77 -7.47
N VAL A 47 -12.91 15.72 -7.27
CA VAL A 47 -12.38 15.98 -5.93
C VAL A 47 -13.46 16.71 -5.17
N VAL A 48 -14.21 15.99 -4.35
CA VAL A 48 -14.94 16.60 -3.24
C VAL A 48 -13.88 17.20 -2.33
N ALA A 49 -13.99 18.48 -2.00
CA ALA A 49 -13.20 19.08 -0.94
C ALA A 49 -13.57 18.37 0.37
N VAL A 50 -12.85 17.32 0.68
CA VAL A 50 -12.88 16.69 1.99
C VAL A 50 -12.03 17.59 2.89
N GLU A 51 -12.59 18.02 4.01
CA GLU A 51 -11.80 18.57 5.12
C GLU A 51 -10.60 17.65 5.33
N GLN A 52 -9.44 18.23 5.59
CA GLN A 52 -8.18 17.51 5.79
C GLN A 52 -8.29 16.52 6.97
N SER A 53 -8.94 15.40 6.74
CA SER A 53 -8.62 14.16 7.44
C SER A 53 -7.31 13.67 6.83
N ALA A 54 -6.41 13.15 7.64
CA ALA A 54 -5.14 12.57 7.22
C ALA A 54 -5.36 11.79 5.92
N GLN A 55 -4.81 12.30 4.80
CA GLN A 55 -4.99 11.64 3.51
C GLN A 55 -4.10 10.40 3.55
N ALA A 56 -4.72 9.24 3.45
CA ALA A 56 -4.00 7.98 3.36
C ALA A 56 -3.09 8.02 2.12
N GLU A 57 -1.82 7.86 2.32
CA GLU A 57 -0.79 7.75 1.29
C GLU A 57 -0.88 6.37 0.65
N GLY A 58 -0.55 6.23 -0.62
CA GLY A 58 -0.78 4.96 -1.27
C GLY A 58 0.13 4.65 -2.45
N LEU A 59 0.19 3.37 -2.78
CA LEU A 59 0.82 2.87 -4.00
C LEU A 59 -0.12 2.95 -5.18
N VAL A 60 0.39 3.43 -6.31
CA VAL A 60 -0.38 3.52 -7.55
C VAL A 60 -0.42 2.17 -8.24
N ARG A 61 -1.64 1.66 -8.46
CA ARG A 61 -1.91 0.47 -9.27
C ARG A 61 -2.67 0.87 -10.52
N CYS A 62 -2.25 0.37 -11.67
CA CYS A 62 -2.88 0.66 -12.95
C CYS A 62 -3.05 -0.61 -13.79
N TRP A 63 -4.19 -0.73 -14.47
CA TRP A 63 -4.46 -1.86 -15.37
C TRP A 63 -5.36 -1.45 -16.53
N GLY A 64 -5.47 -2.31 -17.53
CA GLY A 64 -6.19 -2.06 -18.76
C GLY A 64 -5.27 -1.80 -19.94
N ASN A 65 -5.69 -0.92 -20.87
CA ASN A 65 -4.88 -0.58 -22.03
C ASN A 65 -3.57 0.10 -21.60
N ASN A 66 -2.45 -0.39 -22.14
CA ASN A 66 -1.11 0.14 -21.84
C ASN A 66 -0.29 0.43 -23.11
N GLN A 67 -0.97 0.76 -24.22
CA GLN A 67 -0.32 0.98 -25.52
C GLN A 67 0.66 2.15 -25.51
N TYR A 68 0.45 3.13 -24.66
CA TYR A 68 1.29 4.32 -24.51
C TYR A 68 2.16 4.30 -23.24
N GLY A 69 2.17 3.19 -22.50
CA GLY A 69 2.88 3.10 -21.24
C GLY A 69 2.16 3.75 -20.05
N GLN A 70 0.86 4.03 -20.19
CA GLN A 70 0.06 4.70 -19.16
C GLN A 70 -0.10 3.87 -17.87
N CYS A 71 0.15 2.56 -17.93
CA CYS A 71 0.16 1.68 -16.77
C CYS A 71 1.59 1.23 -16.37
N TYR A 72 2.63 1.81 -16.94
CA TYR A 72 4.00 1.60 -16.44
C TYR A 72 4.31 2.62 -15.35
N THR A 73 3.91 2.30 -14.14
CA THR A 73 4.20 3.15 -12.95
C THR A 73 5.72 3.34 -12.83
N PRO A 74 6.20 4.60 -12.75
CA PRO A 74 7.64 4.85 -12.56
C PRO A 74 8.15 4.23 -11.25
N ALA A 75 9.28 3.55 -11.30
CA ALA A 75 9.88 2.91 -10.12
C ALA A 75 10.28 3.94 -9.03
N ASP A 76 10.56 5.20 -9.43
CA ASP A 76 10.90 6.31 -8.54
C ASP A 76 9.68 7.18 -8.14
N LEU A 77 8.46 6.67 -8.29
CA LEU A 77 7.26 7.46 -8.04
C LEU A 77 7.12 7.85 -6.56
N GLY A 78 7.41 6.92 -5.66
CA GLY A 78 7.19 7.10 -4.23
C GLY A 78 5.70 7.18 -3.83
N PRO A 79 5.40 7.40 -2.56
CA PRO A 79 4.04 7.44 -2.05
C PRO A 79 3.27 8.66 -2.57
N CYS A 80 1.95 8.47 -2.79
CA CYS A 80 1.09 9.44 -3.42
C CYS A 80 -0.16 9.74 -2.58
N LEU A 81 -0.65 11.00 -2.68
CA LEU A 81 -1.88 11.48 -2.06
C LEU A 81 -3.11 11.22 -2.92
N SER A 82 -2.97 11.29 -4.23
CA SER A 82 -4.08 11.09 -5.15
C SER A 82 -3.61 10.71 -6.56
N VAL A 83 -4.52 10.11 -7.31
CA VAL A 83 -4.33 9.77 -8.72
C VAL A 83 -5.39 10.42 -9.58
N ALA A 84 -5.02 10.74 -10.82
CA ALA A 84 -5.92 11.17 -11.87
C ALA A 84 -5.50 10.50 -13.19
N ALA A 85 -6.40 10.47 -14.15
CA ALA A 85 -6.09 9.94 -15.46
C ALA A 85 -6.63 10.87 -16.55
N GLY A 86 -5.85 11.01 -17.60
CA GLY A 86 -6.35 11.53 -18.87
C GLY A 86 -6.72 10.37 -19.80
N THR A 87 -6.90 10.64 -21.08
CA THR A 87 -7.30 9.58 -22.03
C THR A 87 -6.27 8.46 -22.10
N TYR A 88 -5.00 8.80 -22.24
CA TYR A 88 -3.90 7.86 -22.45
C TYR A 88 -2.69 8.16 -21.56
N HIS A 89 -2.88 8.91 -20.48
CA HIS A 89 -1.82 9.20 -19.53
C HIS A 89 -2.35 9.11 -18.11
N THR A 90 -1.46 8.83 -17.17
CA THR A 90 -1.73 8.72 -15.74
C THR A 90 -0.99 9.83 -15.02
N ILE A 91 -1.60 10.36 -13.98
CA ILE A 91 -1.10 11.47 -13.19
C ILE A 91 -1.17 11.05 -11.72
N ALA A 92 -0.09 11.30 -10.98
CA ALA A 92 -0.05 11.11 -9.54
C ALA A 92 0.40 12.39 -8.85
N LEU A 93 -0.21 12.68 -7.73
CA LEU A 93 0.20 13.72 -6.80
C LEU A 93 0.93 13.06 -5.65
N ARG A 94 2.21 13.32 -5.53
CA ARG A 94 3.04 12.80 -4.45
C ARG A 94 2.77 13.52 -3.12
N ILE A 95 3.20 12.90 -2.03
CA ILE A 95 3.07 13.46 -0.66
C ILE A 95 3.81 14.80 -0.50
N ASP A 96 4.92 14.99 -1.22
CA ASP A 96 5.68 16.23 -1.24
C ASP A 96 5.03 17.35 -2.08
N GLY A 97 3.85 17.07 -2.66
CA GLY A 97 3.12 17.97 -3.55
C GLY A 97 3.65 17.98 -4.99
N ALA A 98 4.65 17.16 -5.33
CA ALA A 98 5.12 17.05 -6.69
C ALA A 98 4.11 16.29 -7.57
N VAL A 99 4.00 16.70 -8.82
CA VAL A 99 3.14 16.03 -9.82
C VAL A 99 4.00 15.18 -10.74
N ARG A 100 3.65 13.91 -10.87
CA ARG A 100 4.25 12.98 -11.82
C ARG A 100 3.21 12.57 -12.87
N CYS A 101 3.62 12.47 -14.11
CA CYS A 101 2.77 12.07 -15.22
C CYS A 101 3.52 11.12 -16.15
N TRP A 102 2.84 10.09 -16.64
CA TRP A 102 3.39 9.13 -17.60
C TRP A 102 2.33 8.60 -18.56
N GLY A 103 2.76 7.96 -19.63
CA GLY A 103 1.91 7.52 -20.71
C GLY A 103 2.07 8.37 -21.96
N ASP A 104 0.98 8.61 -22.69
CA ASP A 104 1.00 9.45 -23.90
C ASP A 104 1.46 10.87 -23.60
N ASN A 105 2.37 11.37 -24.43
CA ASN A 105 2.95 12.71 -24.28
C ASN A 105 3.04 13.47 -25.61
N GLN A 106 2.17 13.15 -26.58
CA GLN A 106 2.19 13.79 -27.92
C GLN A 106 1.99 15.31 -27.87
N TYR A 107 1.26 15.79 -26.86
CA TYR A 107 0.96 17.21 -26.69
C TYR A 107 1.79 17.86 -25.57
N GLY A 108 2.73 17.14 -24.97
CA GLY A 108 3.49 17.62 -23.82
C GLY A 108 2.72 17.56 -22.48
N GLN A 109 1.64 16.76 -22.42
CA GLN A 109 0.81 16.63 -21.22
C GLN A 109 1.55 16.00 -20.03
N CYS A 110 2.66 15.29 -20.27
CA CYS A 110 3.51 14.75 -19.22
C CYS A 110 4.82 15.57 -19.02
N TYR A 111 4.98 16.72 -19.67
CA TYR A 111 6.09 17.64 -19.38
C TYR A 111 5.69 18.58 -18.24
N THR A 112 5.85 18.12 -17.01
CA THR A 112 5.57 18.94 -15.82
C THR A 112 6.38 20.23 -15.85
N PRO A 113 5.74 21.42 -15.74
CA PRO A 113 6.45 22.68 -15.74
C PRO A 113 7.46 22.77 -14.58
N ALA A 114 8.69 23.21 -14.87
CA ALA A 114 9.74 23.32 -13.86
C ALA A 114 9.40 24.33 -12.72
N ASP A 115 8.53 25.31 -13.01
CA ASP A 115 8.06 26.32 -12.08
C ASP A 115 6.71 25.96 -11.41
N LEU A 116 6.26 24.71 -11.53
CA LEU A 116 4.94 24.29 -11.02
C LEU A 116 4.85 24.49 -9.49
N GLY A 117 5.90 24.11 -8.76
CA GLY A 117 5.88 24.10 -7.30
C GLY A 117 4.93 23.06 -6.71
N PRO A 118 4.78 23.02 -5.39
CA PRO A 118 3.93 22.01 -4.75
C PRO A 118 2.45 22.24 -5.08
N CYS A 119 1.74 21.12 -5.30
CA CYS A 119 0.33 21.07 -5.65
C CYS A 119 -0.47 20.33 -4.56
N ARG A 120 -1.77 20.62 -4.52
CA ARG A 120 -2.74 19.96 -3.61
C ARG A 120 -3.83 19.17 -4.34
N SER A 121 -3.95 19.34 -5.66
CA SER A 121 -4.96 18.64 -6.47
C SER A 121 -4.49 18.51 -7.91
N ILE A 122 -4.90 17.44 -8.57
CA ILE A 122 -4.59 17.12 -9.96
C ILE A 122 -5.85 16.68 -10.71
N ALA A 123 -5.88 16.90 -12.00
CA ALA A 123 -6.89 16.36 -12.89
C ALA A 123 -6.32 16.12 -14.30
N GLY A 124 -6.90 15.17 -15.03
CA GLY A 124 -6.59 14.89 -16.42
C GLY A 124 -7.73 15.27 -17.35
N GLY A 125 -7.42 15.48 -18.62
CA GLY A 125 -8.40 15.62 -19.69
C GLY A 125 -7.87 14.99 -20.98
N TYR A 126 -8.44 15.35 -22.12
CA TYR A 126 -7.93 14.89 -23.41
C TYR A 126 -6.60 15.55 -23.78
N GLY A 127 -5.51 14.87 -23.47
CA GLY A 127 -4.16 15.36 -23.73
C GLY A 127 -3.77 16.60 -22.90
N VAL A 128 -4.44 16.86 -21.79
CA VAL A 128 -4.09 17.93 -20.84
C VAL A 128 -3.91 17.38 -19.45
N THR A 129 -3.00 17.99 -18.71
CA THR A 129 -2.81 17.80 -17.28
C THR A 129 -3.08 19.13 -16.56
N LEU A 130 -3.82 19.04 -15.47
CA LEU A 130 -4.21 20.15 -14.62
C LEU A 130 -3.71 19.93 -13.21
N ALA A 131 -3.30 21.00 -12.56
CA ALA A 131 -2.96 20.97 -11.15
C ALA A 131 -3.43 22.26 -10.45
N ILE A 132 -3.84 22.12 -9.20
CA ILE A 132 -4.04 23.25 -8.28
C ILE A 132 -2.84 23.29 -7.35
N ARG A 133 -2.09 24.36 -7.40
CA ARG A 133 -0.96 24.60 -6.52
C ARG A 133 -1.42 24.79 -5.05
N SER A 134 -0.50 24.67 -4.13
CA SER A 134 -0.78 24.91 -2.69
C SER A 134 -1.33 26.32 -2.41
N ASP A 135 -0.97 27.31 -3.22
CA ASP A 135 -1.50 28.68 -3.15
C ASP A 135 -2.91 28.85 -3.77
N GLY A 136 -3.47 27.77 -4.34
CA GLY A 136 -4.78 27.76 -4.97
C GLY A 136 -4.78 28.14 -6.45
N ALA A 137 -3.63 28.49 -7.04
CA ALA A 137 -3.54 28.83 -8.46
C ALA A 137 -3.65 27.57 -9.33
N VAL A 138 -4.36 27.69 -10.45
CA VAL A 138 -4.50 26.61 -11.43
C VAL A 138 -3.38 26.68 -12.46
N ARG A 139 -2.78 25.54 -12.76
CA ARG A 139 -1.85 25.33 -13.87
C ARG A 139 -2.40 24.26 -14.79
N CYS A 140 -2.27 24.49 -16.10
CA CYS A 140 -2.65 23.57 -17.16
C CYS A 140 -1.52 23.46 -18.18
N TRP A 141 -1.25 22.26 -18.66
CA TRP A 141 -0.28 22.02 -19.72
C TRP A 141 -0.69 20.84 -20.60
N GLY A 142 -0.07 20.74 -21.76
CA GLY A 142 -0.42 19.78 -22.79
C GLY A 142 -1.16 20.44 -23.95
N ARG A 143 -2.16 19.74 -24.50
CA ARG A 143 -2.94 20.18 -25.66
C ARG A 143 -3.65 21.50 -25.38
N ASN A 144 -3.53 22.45 -26.33
CA ASN A 144 -4.09 23.80 -26.14
C ASN A 144 -4.66 24.40 -27.44
N ASN A 145 -5.19 23.57 -28.34
CA ASN A 145 -5.67 24.01 -29.67
C ASN A 145 -6.89 24.94 -29.57
N TYR A 146 -7.63 24.88 -28.47
CA TYR A 146 -8.85 25.69 -28.26
C TYR A 146 -8.72 26.63 -27.06
N GLY A 147 -7.51 26.84 -26.55
CA GLY A 147 -7.29 27.70 -25.40
C GLY A 147 -7.64 27.08 -24.03
N GLN A 148 -7.81 25.75 -23.99
CA GLN A 148 -8.17 25.03 -22.77
C GLN A 148 -7.10 25.12 -21.66
N CYS A 149 -5.86 25.46 -22.01
CA CYS A 149 -4.79 25.74 -21.05
C CYS A 149 -4.47 27.25 -20.89
N TYR A 150 -5.24 28.15 -21.48
CA TYR A 150 -5.12 29.59 -21.23
C TYR A 150 -5.93 29.95 -19.97
N THR A 151 -5.34 29.68 -18.80
CA THR A 151 -5.96 30.01 -17.52
C THR A 151 -6.34 31.50 -17.46
N PRO A 152 -7.62 31.85 -17.18
CA PRO A 152 -8.02 33.24 -17.06
C PRO A 152 -7.25 33.98 -15.96
N SER A 153 -6.78 35.19 -16.25
CA SER A 153 -5.99 35.98 -15.28
C SER A 153 -6.80 36.41 -14.05
N ASP A 154 -8.13 36.43 -14.15
CA ASP A 154 -9.08 36.78 -13.11
C ASP A 154 -9.66 35.54 -12.38
N LEU A 155 -9.10 34.35 -12.62
CA LEU A 155 -9.64 33.09 -12.09
C LEU A 155 -9.63 33.06 -10.53
N GLY A 156 -8.58 33.62 -9.91
CA GLY A 156 -8.41 33.57 -8.47
C GLY A 156 -8.07 32.17 -7.97
N THR A 157 -8.26 31.93 -6.68
CA THR A 157 -8.00 30.64 -6.03
C THR A 157 -9.13 29.65 -6.31
N CYS A 158 -8.78 28.37 -6.55
CA CYS A 158 -9.71 27.33 -6.91
C CYS A 158 -9.66 26.15 -5.93
N LEU A 159 -10.80 25.52 -5.69
CA LEU A 159 -10.95 24.33 -4.86
C LEU A 159 -10.82 23.05 -5.67
N SER A 160 -11.35 23.04 -6.92
CA SER A 160 -11.37 21.88 -7.81
C SER A 160 -11.21 22.32 -9.26
N VAL A 161 -10.65 21.43 -10.09
CA VAL A 161 -10.55 21.57 -11.55
C VAL A 161 -10.91 20.27 -12.24
N ALA A 162 -11.43 20.36 -13.44
CA ALA A 162 -11.67 19.22 -14.32
C ALA A 162 -11.33 19.57 -15.77
N GLY A 163 -10.75 18.60 -16.48
CA GLY A 163 -10.42 18.71 -17.89
C GLY A 163 -11.43 17.95 -18.75
N GLY A 164 -12.04 18.64 -19.71
CA GLY A 164 -12.90 18.05 -20.73
C GLY A 164 -12.14 17.61 -21.99
N GLY A 165 -12.86 17.42 -23.10
CA GLY A 165 -12.24 17.18 -24.41
C GLY A 165 -11.34 18.32 -24.84
N ASP A 166 -11.92 19.50 -24.91
CA ASP A 166 -11.27 20.71 -25.36
C ASP A 166 -11.63 21.92 -24.48
N HIS A 167 -12.13 21.69 -23.26
CA HIS A 167 -12.46 22.75 -22.31
C HIS A 167 -11.95 22.39 -20.92
N THR A 168 -11.81 23.40 -20.11
CA THR A 168 -11.41 23.29 -18.70
C THR A 168 -12.43 24.00 -17.82
N ILE A 169 -12.73 23.40 -16.68
CA ILE A 169 -13.64 23.97 -15.70
C ILE A 169 -12.93 24.02 -14.34
N ALA A 170 -13.17 25.10 -13.61
CA ALA A 170 -12.68 25.27 -12.25
C ALA A 170 -13.80 25.71 -11.31
N LEU A 171 -13.79 25.15 -10.11
CA LEU A 171 -14.57 25.60 -8.98
C LEU A 171 -13.68 26.56 -8.15
N ARG A 172 -14.08 27.80 -8.08
CA ARG A 172 -13.39 28.82 -7.31
C ARG A 172 -13.68 28.68 -5.80
N SER A 173 -12.81 29.25 -4.98
CA SER A 173 -12.99 29.26 -3.53
C SER A 173 -14.23 30.00 -3.03
N ASP A 174 -14.81 30.88 -3.87
CA ASP A 174 -16.09 31.57 -3.62
C ASP A 174 -17.32 30.74 -4.00
N GLY A 175 -17.14 29.49 -4.44
CA GLY A 175 -18.20 28.59 -4.89
C GLY A 175 -18.68 28.81 -6.33
N ASN A 176 -18.13 29.78 -7.04
CA ASN A 176 -18.48 30.05 -8.44
C ASN A 176 -17.71 29.14 -9.38
N VAL A 177 -18.32 28.84 -10.52
CA VAL A 177 -17.74 27.98 -11.57
C VAL A 177 -17.25 28.85 -12.72
N ARG A 178 -16.02 28.57 -13.20
CA ARG A 178 -15.46 29.18 -14.42
C ARG A 178 -15.11 28.07 -15.42
N CYS A 179 -15.47 28.30 -16.67
CA CYS A 179 -15.17 27.42 -17.78
C CYS A 179 -14.47 28.21 -18.89
N TRP A 180 -13.50 27.57 -19.58
CA TRP A 180 -12.80 28.14 -20.71
C TRP A 180 -12.32 27.07 -21.69
N GLY A 181 -11.90 27.48 -22.88
CA GLY A 181 -11.56 26.59 -23.98
C GLY A 181 -12.68 26.52 -25.01
N ALA A 182 -12.85 25.36 -25.65
CA ALA A 182 -13.90 25.15 -26.64
C ALA A 182 -15.30 25.32 -26.06
N ASN A 183 -16.20 25.92 -26.86
CA ASN A 183 -17.60 26.15 -26.45
C ASN A 183 -18.61 25.91 -27.59
N TYR A 184 -18.28 25.06 -28.55
CA TYR A 184 -19.14 24.81 -29.72
C TYR A 184 -20.41 24.01 -29.42
N SER A 185 -20.46 23.32 -28.29
CA SER A 185 -21.66 22.63 -27.76
C SER A 185 -22.30 23.38 -26.58
N GLY A 186 -21.84 24.58 -26.25
CA GLY A 186 -22.32 25.34 -25.10
C GLY A 186 -21.79 24.85 -23.76
N GLN A 187 -20.73 24.00 -23.75
CA GLN A 187 -20.15 23.41 -22.56
C GLN A 187 -19.53 24.43 -21.60
N CYS A 188 -19.21 25.63 -22.07
CA CYS A 188 -18.77 26.74 -21.23
C CYS A 188 -19.83 27.82 -20.99
N ASN A 189 -21.08 27.59 -21.40
CA ASN A 189 -22.20 28.51 -21.11
C ASN A 189 -22.72 28.20 -19.70
N THR A 190 -22.00 28.65 -18.69
CA THR A 190 -22.41 28.46 -17.29
C THR A 190 -23.80 29.09 -17.06
N PRO A 191 -24.78 28.34 -16.54
CA PRO A 191 -26.11 28.89 -16.26
C PRO A 191 -26.07 30.03 -15.25
N ASP A 192 -26.77 31.11 -15.52
CA ASP A 192 -26.85 32.30 -14.63
C ASP A 192 -27.45 31.95 -13.26
N ASP A 193 -28.34 30.94 -13.20
CA ASP A 193 -29.03 30.45 -12.02
C ASP A 193 -28.30 29.26 -11.33
N LEU A 194 -27.03 29.02 -11.68
CA LEU A 194 -26.29 27.87 -11.14
C LEU A 194 -26.18 27.88 -9.61
N GLY A 195 -25.93 29.06 -9.03
CA GLY A 195 -25.69 29.21 -7.60
C GLY A 195 -24.35 28.59 -7.14
N PRO A 196 -24.07 28.61 -5.82
CA PRO A 196 -22.82 28.10 -5.29
C PRO A 196 -22.70 26.59 -5.46
N CYS A 197 -21.50 26.13 -5.82
CA CYS A 197 -21.18 24.74 -6.08
C CYS A 197 -20.14 24.19 -5.08
N SER A 198 -20.19 22.86 -4.87
CA SER A 198 -19.25 22.09 -4.07
C SER A 198 -18.36 21.17 -4.91
N GLY A 199 -18.69 20.95 -6.19
CA GLY A 199 -17.91 20.09 -7.09
C GLY A 199 -18.16 20.40 -8.56
N VAL A 200 -17.19 20.04 -9.40
CA VAL A 200 -17.27 20.13 -10.86
C VAL A 200 -16.70 18.88 -11.52
N ALA A 201 -17.29 18.49 -12.65
CA ALA A 201 -16.79 17.41 -13.50
C ALA A 201 -16.99 17.79 -14.99
N ALA A 202 -16.14 17.28 -15.87
CA ALA A 202 -16.19 17.56 -17.29
C ALA A 202 -16.24 16.27 -18.10
N GLY A 203 -17.22 16.17 -18.99
CA GLY A 203 -17.25 15.18 -20.04
C GLY A 203 -16.52 15.65 -21.30
N PHE A 204 -16.72 14.98 -22.43
CA PHE A 204 -16.02 15.39 -23.66
C PHE A 204 -16.47 16.77 -24.13
N GLN A 205 -17.78 17.03 -24.17
CA GLN A 205 -18.40 18.30 -24.60
C GLN A 205 -19.54 18.71 -23.65
N HIS A 206 -19.59 18.20 -22.42
CA HIS A 206 -20.55 18.63 -21.43
C HIS A 206 -19.87 18.92 -20.08
N THR A 207 -20.53 19.71 -19.30
CA THR A 207 -20.06 20.15 -17.99
C THR A 207 -21.09 19.80 -16.92
N VAL A 208 -20.63 19.34 -15.79
CA VAL A 208 -21.46 18.97 -14.64
C VAL A 208 -20.98 19.73 -13.42
N ALA A 209 -21.91 20.28 -12.66
CA ALA A 209 -21.66 20.92 -11.39
C ALA A 209 -22.56 20.32 -10.30
N LEU A 210 -21.97 20.10 -9.14
CA LEU A 210 -22.67 19.75 -7.93
C LEU A 210 -22.83 21.02 -7.09
N ARG A 211 -24.05 21.38 -6.81
CA ARG A 211 -24.37 22.53 -5.97
C ARG A 211 -24.21 22.18 -4.49
N THR A 212 -24.05 23.19 -3.66
CA THR A 212 -23.93 23.03 -2.18
C THR A 212 -25.18 22.45 -1.53
N ASP A 213 -26.36 22.54 -2.20
CA ASP A 213 -27.61 21.91 -1.78
C ASP A 213 -27.74 20.43 -2.24
N GLY A 214 -26.70 19.87 -2.86
CA GLY A 214 -26.67 18.52 -3.42
C GLY A 214 -27.34 18.37 -4.79
N ALA A 215 -27.88 19.43 -5.38
CA ALA A 215 -28.47 19.36 -6.71
C ALA A 215 -27.40 19.29 -7.81
N VAL A 216 -27.61 18.41 -8.78
CA VAL A 216 -26.73 18.27 -9.95
C VAL A 216 -27.26 19.12 -11.11
N ARG A 217 -26.39 19.92 -11.72
CA ARG A 217 -26.63 20.69 -12.95
C ARG A 217 -25.68 20.21 -14.04
N CYS A 218 -26.20 20.08 -15.25
CA CYS A 218 -25.43 19.68 -16.44
C CYS A 218 -25.79 20.55 -17.63
N TRP A 219 -24.81 20.91 -18.46
CA TRP A 219 -24.98 21.68 -19.69
C TRP A 219 -23.92 21.33 -20.73
N GLY A 220 -24.14 21.78 -21.97
CA GLY A 220 -23.32 21.42 -23.09
C GLY A 220 -23.98 20.35 -23.97
N GLU A 221 -23.19 19.49 -24.59
CA GLU A 221 -23.69 18.41 -25.44
C GLU A 221 -24.62 17.46 -24.68
N ASN A 222 -25.72 17.05 -25.33
CA ASN A 222 -26.70 16.14 -24.75
C ASN A 222 -27.28 15.14 -25.76
N ASN A 223 -26.50 14.76 -26.79
CA ASN A 223 -26.95 13.86 -27.85
C ASN A 223 -27.24 12.44 -27.36
N TYR A 224 -26.62 12.03 -26.25
CA TYR A 224 -26.79 10.72 -25.63
C TYR A 224 -27.59 10.79 -24.31
N GLY A 225 -28.17 11.95 -24.00
CA GLY A 225 -28.89 12.14 -22.74
C GLY A 225 -28.00 12.35 -21.51
N GLN A 226 -26.71 12.64 -21.69
CA GLN A 226 -25.73 12.83 -20.61
C GLN A 226 -26.05 14.01 -19.68
N CYS A 227 -26.93 14.93 -20.12
CA CYS A 227 -27.47 16.02 -19.29
C CYS A 227 -28.95 15.80 -18.88
N TYR A 228 -29.58 14.69 -19.24
CA TYR A 228 -30.92 14.34 -18.80
C TYR A 228 -30.85 13.58 -17.46
N LYS A 229 -30.68 14.33 -16.37
CA LYS A 229 -30.61 13.73 -15.04
C LYS A 229 -31.89 12.93 -14.72
N PRO A 230 -31.78 11.76 -14.05
CA PRO A 230 -32.92 10.99 -13.59
C PRO A 230 -33.85 11.83 -12.67
N ALA A 231 -35.16 11.69 -12.85
CA ALA A 231 -36.14 12.44 -12.06
C ALA A 231 -36.07 12.11 -10.54
N ASP A 232 -35.65 10.89 -10.22
CA ASP A 232 -35.49 10.36 -8.88
C ASP A 232 -34.08 10.53 -8.31
N LEU A 233 -33.20 11.34 -8.94
CA LEU A 233 -31.80 11.47 -8.54
C LEU A 233 -31.63 11.88 -7.07
N GLY A 234 -32.44 12.83 -6.61
CA GLY A 234 -32.32 13.37 -5.25
C GLY A 234 -31.01 14.14 -5.02
N PRO A 235 -30.70 14.49 -3.77
CA PRO A 235 -29.46 15.16 -3.43
C PRO A 235 -28.25 14.21 -3.56
N CYS A 236 -27.14 14.75 -4.07
CA CYS A 236 -25.90 14.04 -4.32
C CYS A 236 -24.76 14.61 -3.50
N LYS A 237 -23.75 13.79 -3.21
CA LYS A 237 -22.50 14.16 -2.51
C LYS A 237 -21.28 14.15 -3.42
N SER A 238 -21.35 13.49 -4.59
CA SER A 238 -20.23 13.42 -5.55
C SER A 238 -20.77 13.28 -6.97
N ILE A 239 -19.98 13.73 -7.93
CA ILE A 239 -20.23 13.63 -9.37
C ILE A 239 -18.97 13.24 -10.12
N ALA A 240 -19.15 12.53 -11.24
CA ALA A 240 -18.10 12.29 -12.22
C ALA A 240 -18.69 12.37 -13.64
N ALA A 241 -17.88 12.77 -14.60
CA ALA A 241 -18.28 12.79 -16.00
C ALA A 241 -17.08 12.46 -16.90
N ALA A 242 -17.34 11.74 -17.98
CA ALA A 242 -16.38 11.50 -19.05
C ALA A 242 -17.13 11.21 -20.34
N PHE A 243 -16.51 11.43 -21.47
CA PHE A 243 -17.09 11.25 -22.80
C PHE A 243 -18.54 11.78 -22.86
N ALA A 244 -19.53 10.92 -22.92
CA ALA A 244 -20.95 11.26 -22.92
C ALA A 244 -21.71 10.58 -21.76
N VAL A 245 -21.04 10.38 -20.62
CA VAL A 245 -21.58 9.72 -19.42
C VAL A 245 -21.48 10.65 -18.23
N THR A 246 -22.49 10.61 -17.38
CA THR A 246 -22.50 11.29 -16.09
C THR A 246 -22.83 10.29 -14.98
N LEU A 247 -22.05 10.31 -13.92
CA LEU A 247 -22.27 9.55 -12.67
C LEU A 247 -22.50 10.51 -11.52
N ALA A 248 -23.31 10.09 -10.56
CA ALA A 248 -23.46 10.77 -9.28
C ALA A 248 -23.59 9.77 -8.14
N ILE A 249 -23.01 10.10 -7.00
CA ILE A 249 -23.26 9.41 -5.73
C ILE A 249 -24.30 10.23 -4.98
N ARG A 250 -25.40 9.60 -4.66
CA ARG A 250 -26.45 10.20 -3.83
C ARG A 250 -25.99 10.32 -2.38
N SER A 251 -26.71 11.12 -1.58
CA SER A 251 -26.41 11.29 -0.15
C SER A 251 -26.46 9.98 0.63
N ASP A 252 -27.27 8.99 0.19
CA ASP A 252 -27.37 7.65 0.76
C ASP A 252 -26.20 6.72 0.36
N GLY A 253 -25.28 7.18 -0.48
CA GLY A 253 -24.15 6.41 -1.00
C GLY A 253 -24.45 5.61 -2.28
N SER A 254 -25.70 5.54 -2.72
CA SER A 254 -26.05 4.84 -3.96
C SER A 254 -25.60 5.62 -5.20
N VAL A 255 -25.25 4.88 -6.26
CA VAL A 255 -24.74 5.45 -7.52
C VAL A 255 -25.86 5.51 -8.56
N ARG A 256 -25.90 6.61 -9.30
CA ARG A 256 -26.72 6.78 -10.50
C ARG A 256 -25.82 7.12 -11.70
N CYS A 257 -26.13 6.52 -12.83
CA CYS A 257 -25.44 6.77 -14.10
C CYS A 257 -26.44 7.09 -15.19
N TRP A 258 -26.12 8.02 -16.08
CA TRP A 258 -26.92 8.35 -17.27
C TRP A 258 -26.06 8.87 -18.39
N GLY A 259 -26.61 8.87 -19.60
CA GLY A 259 -25.92 9.20 -20.83
C GLY A 259 -25.69 7.97 -21.70
N LEU A 260 -24.57 7.94 -22.41
CA LEU A 260 -24.19 6.82 -23.29
C LEU A 260 -24.08 5.50 -22.51
N ASN A 261 -24.67 4.43 -23.08
CA ASN A 261 -24.70 3.11 -22.42
C ASN A 261 -24.55 1.94 -23.43
N ASP A 262 -23.88 2.14 -24.55
CA ASP A 262 -23.75 1.11 -25.59
C ASP A 262 -22.89 -0.10 -25.12
N ASP A 263 -21.97 0.14 -24.20
CA ASP A 263 -21.09 -0.87 -23.62
C ASP A 263 -21.49 -1.28 -22.18
N GLY A 264 -22.65 -0.85 -21.70
CA GLY A 264 -23.13 -1.14 -20.35
C GLY A 264 -22.47 -0.31 -19.24
N GLN A 265 -21.78 0.78 -19.60
CA GLN A 265 -21.11 1.66 -18.63
C GLN A 265 -22.06 2.40 -17.69
N CYS A 266 -23.36 2.44 -17.98
CA CYS A 266 -24.41 2.92 -17.07
C CYS A 266 -25.25 1.80 -16.45
N ASN A 267 -24.90 0.54 -16.67
CA ASN A 267 -25.57 -0.59 -16.01
C ASN A 267 -24.99 -0.79 -14.60
N THR A 268 -25.32 0.12 -13.70
CA THR A 268 -24.84 0.06 -12.31
C THR A 268 -25.15 -1.30 -11.68
N PRO A 269 -24.15 -2.05 -11.14
CA PRO A 269 -24.38 -3.34 -10.51
C PRO A 269 -25.37 -3.25 -9.34
N ALA A 270 -26.31 -4.19 -9.26
CA ALA A 270 -27.31 -4.21 -8.19
C ALA A 270 -26.71 -4.45 -6.79
N ASP A 271 -25.54 -5.12 -6.76
CA ASP A 271 -24.77 -5.45 -5.57
C ASP A 271 -23.69 -4.41 -5.23
N LEU A 272 -23.73 -3.23 -5.86
CA LEU A 272 -22.67 -2.23 -5.71
C LEU A 272 -22.52 -1.73 -4.27
N GLY A 273 -23.61 -1.58 -3.54
CA GLY A 273 -23.59 -1.05 -2.18
C GLY A 273 -23.29 0.46 -2.12
N ALA A 274 -22.98 0.96 -0.94
CA ALA A 274 -22.65 2.36 -0.73
C ALA A 274 -21.23 2.67 -1.21
N CYS A 275 -21.07 3.81 -1.88
CA CYS A 275 -19.82 4.26 -2.46
C CYS A 275 -19.34 5.59 -1.86
N SER A 276 -18.03 5.73 -1.76
CA SER A 276 -17.33 6.96 -1.34
C SER A 276 -16.86 7.79 -2.54
N ASN A 277 -16.49 7.14 -3.66
CA ASN A 277 -16.02 7.81 -4.88
C ASN A 277 -16.47 7.07 -6.14
N VAL A 278 -16.57 7.79 -7.25
CA VAL A 278 -16.84 7.26 -8.60
C VAL A 278 -15.95 7.94 -9.62
N ALA A 279 -15.55 7.19 -10.63
CA ALA A 279 -14.89 7.72 -11.81
C ALA A 279 -15.46 7.09 -13.09
N VAL A 280 -15.37 7.81 -14.19
CA VAL A 280 -15.83 7.36 -15.50
C VAL A 280 -14.68 7.41 -16.48
N GLY A 281 -14.48 6.33 -17.19
CA GLY A 281 -13.60 6.28 -18.34
C GLY A 281 -14.35 6.50 -19.66
N GLY A 282 -13.76 6.08 -20.74
CA GLY A 282 -14.42 6.20 -22.04
C GLY A 282 -15.63 5.30 -22.20
N GLN A 283 -15.51 4.07 -21.79
CA GLN A 283 -16.51 3.02 -21.99
C GLN A 283 -16.70 2.15 -20.74
N HIS A 284 -16.15 2.57 -19.60
CA HIS A 284 -16.30 1.86 -18.32
C HIS A 284 -16.50 2.84 -17.19
N SER A 285 -17.09 2.36 -16.14
CA SER A 285 -17.34 3.08 -14.90
C SER A 285 -16.70 2.33 -13.73
N ILE A 286 -16.23 3.05 -12.76
CA ILE A 286 -15.59 2.50 -11.58
C ILE A 286 -16.11 3.20 -10.32
N ALA A 287 -16.32 2.44 -9.27
CA ALA A 287 -16.70 2.96 -7.96
C ALA A 287 -15.78 2.42 -6.87
N LEU A 288 -15.47 3.28 -5.94
CA LEU A 288 -14.85 2.94 -4.66
C LEU A 288 -15.96 2.80 -3.62
N ARG A 289 -16.11 1.61 -3.09
CA ARG A 289 -17.06 1.35 -2.01
C ARG A 289 -16.58 1.96 -0.70
N THR A 290 -17.48 2.19 0.24
CA THR A 290 -17.12 2.75 1.56
C THR A 290 -16.14 1.87 2.34
N GLY A 291 -16.08 0.56 2.05
CA GLY A 291 -15.09 -0.37 2.62
C GLY A 291 -13.78 -0.47 1.83
N GLY A 292 -13.50 0.48 0.92
CA GLY A 292 -12.23 0.54 0.18
C GLY A 292 -12.11 -0.42 -1.00
N THR A 293 -13.10 -1.30 -1.24
CA THR A 293 -13.07 -2.20 -2.40
C THR A 293 -13.52 -1.49 -3.67
N VAL A 294 -12.94 -1.88 -4.79
CA VAL A 294 -13.21 -1.29 -6.11
C VAL A 294 -14.17 -2.17 -6.91
N ARG A 295 -15.13 -1.54 -7.58
CA ARG A 295 -16.03 -2.20 -8.51
C ARG A 295 -16.00 -1.48 -9.85
N CYS A 296 -15.81 -2.24 -10.93
CA CYS A 296 -15.80 -1.72 -12.30
C CYS A 296 -16.87 -2.41 -13.15
N TRP A 297 -17.46 -1.69 -14.09
CA TRP A 297 -18.46 -2.21 -15.05
C TRP A 297 -18.40 -1.46 -16.38
N GLY A 298 -19.02 -2.02 -17.41
CA GLY A 298 -18.96 -1.53 -18.78
C GLY A 298 -17.99 -2.35 -19.62
N LEU A 299 -17.38 -1.74 -20.65
CA LEU A 299 -16.42 -2.40 -21.52
C LEU A 299 -15.19 -2.89 -20.73
N SER A 300 -14.75 -4.11 -21.04
CA SER A 300 -13.51 -4.68 -20.47
C SER A 300 -12.63 -5.40 -21.51
N SER A 301 -12.74 -5.02 -22.79
CA SER A 301 -11.98 -5.67 -23.86
C SER A 301 -10.47 -5.49 -23.78
N PHE A 302 -9.99 -4.49 -23.03
CA PHE A 302 -8.59 -4.26 -22.73
C PHE A 302 -8.21 -4.63 -21.30
N GLY A 303 -9.10 -5.30 -20.57
CA GLY A 303 -8.88 -5.65 -19.17
C GLY A 303 -9.07 -4.49 -18.18
N GLN A 304 -9.62 -3.34 -18.61
CA GLN A 304 -9.78 -2.16 -17.74
C GLN A 304 -10.73 -2.38 -16.55
N CYS A 305 -11.57 -3.42 -16.59
CA CYS A 305 -12.39 -3.85 -15.46
C CYS A 305 -11.88 -5.15 -14.80
N ALA A 306 -10.73 -5.66 -15.20
CA ALA A 306 -10.09 -6.82 -14.58
C ALA A 306 -9.15 -6.34 -13.46
N ALA A 307 -9.72 -5.98 -12.31
CA ALA A 307 -8.93 -5.56 -11.16
C ALA A 307 -7.97 -6.68 -10.73
N PRO A 308 -6.72 -6.37 -10.38
CA PRO A 308 -5.80 -7.34 -9.82
C PRO A 308 -6.38 -8.01 -8.58
N PRO A 309 -6.21 -9.33 -8.40
CA PRO A 309 -6.76 -10.05 -7.26
C PRO A 309 -6.13 -9.62 -5.92
N ASP A 310 -4.93 -9.07 -5.97
CA ASP A 310 -4.12 -8.56 -4.85
C ASP A 310 -4.25 -7.05 -4.66
N LEU A 311 -5.31 -6.43 -5.18
CA LEU A 311 -5.45 -4.97 -5.18
C LEU A 311 -5.52 -4.36 -3.78
N GLY A 312 -6.05 -5.10 -2.81
CA GLY A 312 -6.22 -4.60 -1.45
C GLY A 312 -7.25 -3.47 -1.30
N ILE A 313 -7.18 -2.76 -0.21
CA ILE A 313 -8.03 -1.60 0.08
C ILE A 313 -7.52 -0.39 -0.69
N CYS A 314 -8.44 0.33 -1.36
CA CYS A 314 -8.13 1.52 -2.13
C CYS A 314 -8.66 2.79 -1.44
N THR A 315 -7.93 3.89 -1.61
CA THR A 315 -8.28 5.22 -1.06
C THR A 315 -8.67 6.22 -2.14
N SER A 316 -8.21 6.01 -3.38
CA SER A 316 -8.54 6.86 -4.54
C SER A 316 -8.66 6.03 -5.80
N ILE A 317 -9.50 6.48 -6.72
CA ILE A 317 -9.71 5.86 -8.03
C ILE A 317 -9.71 6.92 -9.14
N ALA A 318 -9.22 6.55 -10.31
CA ALA A 318 -9.37 7.33 -11.53
C ALA A 318 -9.57 6.39 -12.73
N ALA A 319 -10.28 6.86 -13.74
CA ALA A 319 -10.51 6.11 -14.95
C ALA A 319 -10.04 6.92 -16.16
N GLY A 320 -9.16 6.35 -16.95
CA GLY A 320 -8.73 6.92 -18.23
C GLY A 320 -9.60 6.46 -19.38
N GLY A 321 -9.15 6.64 -20.61
CA GLY A 321 -9.89 6.20 -21.79
C GLY A 321 -10.25 4.72 -21.72
N LEU A 322 -9.25 3.88 -21.56
CA LEU A 322 -9.36 2.42 -21.51
C LEU A 322 -8.45 1.81 -20.45
N HIS A 323 -8.11 2.57 -19.40
CA HIS A 323 -7.33 2.08 -18.26
C HIS A 323 -7.91 2.58 -16.95
N THR A 324 -7.65 1.85 -15.90
CA THR A 324 -8.10 2.15 -14.54
C THR A 324 -6.88 2.36 -13.65
N VAL A 325 -6.95 3.35 -12.79
CA VAL A 325 -5.89 3.69 -11.84
C VAL A 325 -6.49 3.75 -10.45
N THR A 326 -5.79 3.20 -9.49
CA THR A 326 -6.16 3.30 -8.07
C THR A 326 -4.96 3.69 -7.24
N LEU A 327 -5.26 4.25 -6.10
CA LEU A 327 -4.33 4.39 -4.99
C LEU A 327 -4.76 3.39 -3.92
N THR A 328 -3.88 2.46 -3.59
CA THR A 328 -4.14 1.48 -2.54
C THR A 328 -3.79 2.06 -1.18
N ASN A 329 -4.42 1.55 -0.13
CA ASN A 329 -3.99 1.89 1.22
C ASN A 329 -2.55 1.39 1.43
N THR A 330 -1.77 2.18 2.11
CA THR A 330 -0.39 1.88 2.44
C THR A 330 -0.25 1.42 3.88
N ASP A 331 -0.92 0.37 4.18
CA ASP A 331 -0.55 -0.51 5.27
C ASP A 331 -0.07 -1.80 4.62
N CYS A 332 1.14 -1.76 4.08
CA CYS A 332 1.69 -2.87 3.30
C CYS A 332 2.15 -4.02 4.19
N ASN A 333 2.44 -3.74 5.44
CA ASN A 333 2.82 -4.74 6.44
C ASN A 333 1.60 -5.31 7.18
N ASN A 334 0.38 -4.73 6.95
CA ASN A 334 -0.91 -5.12 7.53
C ASN A 334 -0.93 -5.05 9.07
N ASN A 335 -0.32 -4.03 9.65
CA ASN A 335 -0.30 -3.80 11.10
C ASN A 335 -1.36 -2.79 11.57
N ASP A 336 -2.27 -2.35 10.67
CA ASP A 336 -3.30 -1.33 10.88
C ASP A 336 -2.76 0.08 11.17
N ILE A 337 -1.46 0.31 10.96
CA ILE A 337 -0.83 1.63 11.00
C ILE A 337 -0.49 2.02 9.55
N THR A 338 -0.78 3.25 9.16
CA THR A 338 -0.42 3.69 7.81
C THR A 338 1.10 3.84 7.69
N ASP A 339 1.69 3.28 6.64
CA ASP A 339 3.14 3.30 6.37
C ASP A 339 3.75 4.70 6.53
N SER A 340 3.03 5.75 6.15
CA SER A 340 3.49 7.13 6.30
C SER A 340 3.76 7.58 7.74
N THR A 341 3.06 6.98 8.70
CA THR A 341 3.29 7.25 10.12
C THR A 341 4.46 6.45 10.67
N GLU A 342 4.88 5.41 9.95
CA GLU A 342 5.96 4.51 10.33
C GLU A 342 7.29 4.81 9.62
N ILE A 343 7.29 5.62 8.54
CA ILE A 343 8.48 5.93 7.72
C ILE A 343 9.68 6.40 8.56
N ALA A 344 9.44 7.17 9.63
CA ALA A 344 10.50 7.67 10.48
C ALA A 344 11.27 6.53 11.17
N GLY A 345 12.43 6.19 10.65
CA GLY A 345 13.31 5.12 11.15
C GLY A 345 13.11 3.76 10.48
N HIS A 346 12.19 3.66 9.52
CA HIS A 346 11.87 2.44 8.77
C HIS A 346 11.93 2.64 7.24
N ASP A 347 12.64 3.65 6.78
CA ASP A 347 12.99 3.95 5.40
C ASP A 347 14.48 4.23 5.35
N CYS A 348 15.28 3.19 5.20
CA CYS A 348 16.75 3.31 5.26
C CYS A 348 17.37 3.72 3.93
N ASN A 349 16.69 3.45 2.81
CA ASN A 349 17.17 3.81 1.48
C ASN A 349 16.73 5.25 1.08
N GLY A 350 15.84 5.89 1.85
CA GLY A 350 15.40 7.27 1.65
C GLY A 350 14.47 7.46 0.45
N ASP A 351 13.77 6.41 0.01
CA ASP A 351 12.85 6.48 -1.13
C ASP A 351 11.40 6.83 -0.74
N PHE A 352 11.15 7.05 0.55
CA PHE A 352 9.84 7.33 1.14
C PHE A 352 8.84 6.17 1.06
N ILE A 353 9.34 4.94 0.98
CA ILE A 353 8.57 3.72 1.12
C ILE A 353 9.16 2.96 2.33
N LEU A 354 8.30 2.36 3.17
CA LEU A 354 8.80 1.50 4.24
C LEU A 354 9.66 0.37 3.66
N ASP A 355 10.76 0.04 4.30
CA ASP A 355 11.62 -1.06 3.88
C ASP A 355 10.88 -2.39 3.84
N SER A 356 9.96 -2.63 4.78
CA SER A 356 9.07 -3.79 4.79
C SER A 356 8.15 -3.86 3.56
N CYS A 357 7.79 -2.73 2.97
CA CYS A 357 7.03 -2.66 1.73
C CYS A 357 7.90 -2.90 0.51
N ASN A 358 9.09 -2.32 0.51
CA ASN A 358 10.07 -2.51 -0.56
C ASN A 358 10.44 -3.99 -0.70
N ALA A 359 10.69 -4.68 0.39
CA ALA A 359 10.98 -6.11 0.42
C ALA A 359 9.79 -6.93 -0.11
N ARG A 360 8.56 -6.65 0.33
CA ARG A 360 7.34 -7.34 -0.11
C ARG A 360 7.04 -7.18 -1.61
N PHE A 361 7.49 -6.09 -2.23
CA PHE A 361 7.26 -5.81 -3.66
C PHE A 361 8.48 -6.09 -4.54
N ASP A 362 9.48 -6.83 -4.04
CA ASP A 362 10.72 -7.17 -4.74
C ASP A 362 11.46 -5.94 -5.32
N THR A 363 11.33 -4.78 -4.66
CA THR A 363 12.03 -3.55 -5.09
C THR A 363 13.43 -3.43 -4.51
N ILE A 364 13.68 -4.12 -3.40
CA ILE A 364 15.01 -4.33 -2.80
C ILE A 364 15.17 -5.81 -2.45
N GLU A 365 16.39 -6.30 -2.40
CA GLU A 365 16.69 -7.64 -1.94
C GLU A 365 16.36 -7.74 -0.44
N ASP A 366 15.62 -8.77 -0.05
CA ASP A 366 15.31 -9.18 1.32
C ASP A 366 15.38 -10.70 1.35
N CYS A 367 16.59 -11.22 1.49
CA CYS A 367 16.86 -12.65 1.36
C CYS A 367 16.36 -13.48 2.55
N ASN A 368 16.17 -12.85 3.71
CA ASN A 368 15.69 -13.51 4.92
C ASN A 368 14.18 -13.32 5.15
N ASN A 369 13.50 -12.54 4.30
CA ASN A 369 12.06 -12.21 4.35
C ASN A 369 11.61 -11.61 5.69
N ASN A 370 12.44 -10.79 6.31
CA ASN A 370 12.10 -10.11 7.57
C ASN A 370 11.40 -8.76 7.36
N GLY A 371 11.26 -8.32 6.11
CA GLY A 371 10.63 -7.06 5.73
C GLY A 371 11.57 -5.86 5.72
N LEU A 372 12.87 -6.05 5.89
CA LEU A 372 13.91 -5.05 5.71
C LEU A 372 14.76 -5.42 4.48
N GLY A 373 15.21 -4.43 3.73
CA GLY A 373 16.14 -4.71 2.64
C GLY A 373 17.53 -5.01 3.16
N ASP A 374 18.21 -6.00 2.57
CA ASP A 374 19.55 -6.44 2.97
C ASP A 374 20.56 -5.28 3.09
N THR A 375 20.46 -4.28 2.22
CA THR A 375 21.32 -3.09 2.25
C THR A 375 21.08 -2.17 3.44
N CYS A 376 19.94 -2.33 4.12
CA CYS A 376 19.51 -1.53 5.25
C CYS A 376 19.88 -2.16 6.60
N GLU A 377 20.18 -3.44 6.60
CA GLU A 377 20.53 -4.18 7.80
C GLU A 377 21.97 -3.89 8.23
N LYS A 378 22.12 -3.02 9.21
CA LYS A 378 23.42 -2.69 9.83
C LYS A 378 23.66 -3.46 11.11
N GLU A 379 22.60 -3.89 11.74
CA GLU A 379 22.57 -4.61 13.00
C GLU A 379 21.72 -5.88 12.82
N LEU A 380 22.00 -6.93 13.55
CA LEU A 380 21.27 -8.18 13.44
C LEU A 380 19.80 -7.98 13.83
N THR A 381 18.91 -8.01 12.86
CA THR A 381 17.46 -7.98 13.09
C THR A 381 16.96 -9.41 13.19
N LEU A 382 16.31 -9.73 14.30
CA LEU A 382 15.79 -11.06 14.58
C LEU A 382 14.27 -11.03 14.54
N ALA A 383 13.69 -11.88 13.67
CA ALA A 383 12.27 -12.16 13.57
C ALA A 383 12.03 -13.65 13.79
N LEU A 384 11.77 -14.03 15.05
CA LEU A 384 11.68 -15.41 15.47
C LEU A 384 10.21 -15.83 15.64
N HIS A 385 9.87 -17.02 15.19
CA HIS A 385 8.51 -17.56 15.22
C HIS A 385 8.46 -18.95 15.85
N SER A 386 7.45 -19.17 16.71
CA SER A 386 7.25 -20.49 17.33
C SER A 386 6.61 -21.52 16.37
N GLY A 387 5.99 -21.05 15.28
CA GLY A 387 5.01 -21.86 14.56
C GLY A 387 3.75 -22.13 15.41
N HIS A 388 2.82 -22.88 14.84
CA HIS A 388 1.58 -23.24 15.54
C HIS A 388 1.82 -24.26 16.64
N LEU A 389 1.60 -23.85 17.87
CA LEU A 389 1.65 -24.71 19.06
C LEU A 389 0.22 -25.16 19.41
N SER A 390 -0.02 -26.45 19.49
CA SER A 390 -1.34 -27.04 19.74
C SER A 390 -1.23 -28.35 20.53
N PRO A 391 -2.30 -28.80 21.20
CA PRO A 391 -3.56 -28.08 21.43
C PRO A 391 -3.43 -26.99 22.50
N ILE A 392 -4.32 -26.00 22.48
CA ILE A 392 -4.52 -25.08 23.59
C ILE A 392 -5.86 -25.35 24.26
N GLY A 393 -5.92 -25.25 25.59
CA GLY A 393 -7.09 -25.49 26.41
C GLY A 393 -6.70 -25.66 27.85
N PHE A 394 -7.66 -26.01 28.69
CA PHE A 394 -7.41 -26.20 30.12
C PHE A 394 -6.25 -27.21 30.39
N ASN A 395 -5.21 -26.79 31.11
CA ASN A 395 -3.97 -27.55 31.38
C ASN A 395 -3.12 -27.91 30.15
N ALA A 396 -3.34 -27.30 28.98
CA ALA A 396 -2.51 -27.50 27.81
C ALA A 396 -1.57 -26.31 27.60
N ASN A 397 -0.69 -26.04 28.54
CA ASN A 397 0.33 -24.99 28.48
C ASN A 397 1.28 -25.26 27.31
N GLN A 398 1.64 -24.21 26.58
CA GLN A 398 2.63 -24.24 25.51
C GLN A 398 3.87 -23.47 25.96
N THR A 399 5.03 -23.94 25.56
CA THR A 399 6.30 -23.24 25.82
C THR A 399 7.09 -23.22 24.53
N TRP A 400 7.38 -22.02 24.06
CA TRP A 400 8.35 -21.82 23.00
C TRP A 400 9.70 -21.53 23.61
N THR A 401 10.72 -22.31 23.24
CA THR A 401 12.09 -22.15 23.72
C THR A 401 12.96 -21.74 22.55
N ILE A 402 13.68 -20.65 22.72
CA ILE A 402 14.72 -20.16 21.82
C ILE A 402 16.04 -20.44 22.50
N PRO A 403 16.79 -21.47 22.07
CA PRO A 403 18.10 -21.77 22.63
C PRO A 403 19.13 -20.72 22.19
N SER A 404 20.10 -20.44 23.05
CA SER A 404 21.17 -19.45 22.80
C SER A 404 20.62 -18.10 22.29
N ALA A 405 19.61 -17.58 23.00
CA ALA A 405 18.92 -16.36 22.57
C ALA A 405 19.85 -15.15 22.59
N VAL A 406 19.88 -14.41 21.47
CA VAL A 406 20.66 -13.17 21.34
C VAL A 406 20.08 -12.09 22.27
N ARG A 407 20.92 -11.38 22.99
CA ARG A 407 20.51 -10.24 23.82
C ARG A 407 19.98 -9.10 22.96
N ALA A 408 18.91 -8.46 23.41
CA ALA A 408 18.30 -7.35 22.68
C ALA A 408 18.97 -6.02 23.00
N GLN A 409 19.17 -5.19 21.98
CA GLN A 409 19.57 -3.78 22.09
C GLN A 409 18.38 -2.83 21.96
N SER A 410 17.34 -3.22 21.22
CA SER A 410 16.13 -2.43 21.02
C SER A 410 14.95 -2.96 21.84
N PRO A 411 13.86 -2.20 21.98
CA PRO A 411 12.58 -2.73 22.44
C PRO A 411 12.14 -3.92 21.59
N ILE A 412 11.58 -4.93 22.24
CA ILE A 412 11.18 -6.20 21.64
C ILE A 412 9.68 -6.18 21.40
N THR A 413 9.24 -6.48 20.19
CA THR A 413 7.83 -6.70 19.88
C THR A 413 7.52 -8.19 20.02
N LEU A 414 6.65 -8.53 20.96
CA LEU A 414 6.12 -9.87 21.14
C LEU A 414 4.67 -9.90 20.64
N VAL A 415 4.39 -10.68 19.60
CA VAL A 415 3.05 -10.86 19.07
C VAL A 415 2.57 -12.27 19.38
N ILE A 416 1.40 -12.37 19.97
CA ILE A 416 0.71 -13.62 20.24
C ILE A 416 -0.50 -13.71 19.33
N ARG A 417 -0.56 -14.76 18.53
CA ARG A 417 -1.71 -15.09 17.69
C ARG A 417 -2.33 -16.38 18.18
N GLY A 418 -3.65 -16.47 18.16
CA GLY A 418 -4.32 -17.68 18.61
C GLY A 418 -5.65 -17.90 17.89
N HIS A 419 -5.96 -19.18 17.69
CA HIS A 419 -7.26 -19.64 17.22
C HIS A 419 -7.89 -20.49 18.33
N GLY A 420 -8.97 -19.98 18.91
CA GLY A 420 -9.65 -20.60 20.04
C GLY A 420 -10.86 -19.77 20.45
N ASP A 421 -11.62 -20.23 21.44
CA ASP A 421 -12.69 -19.46 22.04
C ASP A 421 -12.11 -18.52 23.11
N PHE A 422 -12.04 -17.24 22.77
CA PHE A 422 -11.55 -16.15 23.65
C PHE A 422 -12.62 -15.06 23.84
N SER A 423 -13.89 -15.40 23.61
CA SER A 423 -15.00 -14.45 23.59
C SER A 423 -15.42 -13.98 24.99
N GLY A 424 -15.07 -14.72 26.04
CA GLY A 424 -15.46 -14.44 27.41
C GLY A 424 -14.42 -13.66 28.23
N LEU A 425 -14.89 -12.92 29.25
CA LEU A 425 -14.03 -12.13 30.13
C LEU A 425 -12.98 -12.96 30.93
N GLN A 426 -13.22 -14.28 31.05
CA GLN A 426 -12.31 -15.20 31.75
C GLN A 426 -11.54 -16.12 30.79
N GLU A 427 -11.72 -15.90 29.49
CA GLU A 427 -11.05 -16.64 28.43
C GLU A 427 -9.88 -15.82 27.94
N TYR A 428 -8.69 -16.23 28.27
CA TYR A 428 -7.44 -15.55 27.91
C TYR A 428 -6.28 -16.54 27.89
N VAL A 429 -5.17 -16.10 27.33
CA VAL A 429 -3.87 -16.77 27.45
C VAL A 429 -2.97 -15.90 28.31
N ARG A 430 -2.46 -16.46 29.40
CA ARG A 430 -1.44 -15.80 30.20
C ARG A 430 -0.08 -16.04 29.58
N VAL A 431 0.61 -14.97 29.23
CA VAL A 431 1.91 -14.99 28.56
C VAL A 431 2.98 -14.55 29.54
N LYS A 432 3.99 -15.37 29.71
CA LYS A 432 5.13 -15.12 30.60
C LYS A 432 6.43 -15.18 29.84
N VAL A 433 7.29 -14.20 30.05
CA VAL A 433 8.65 -14.16 29.51
C VAL A 433 9.58 -13.85 30.69
N GLY A 434 10.20 -14.88 31.23
CA GLY A 434 11.02 -14.77 32.44
C GLY A 434 10.28 -14.21 33.69
N PRO A 435 11.02 -13.65 34.65
CA PRO A 435 10.43 -13.13 35.88
C PRO A 435 9.81 -11.74 35.76
N GLY A 436 10.11 -11.02 34.66
CA GLY A 436 9.77 -9.59 34.50
C GLY A 436 8.58 -9.29 33.60
N PHE A 437 7.99 -10.30 32.95
CA PHE A 437 6.85 -10.12 32.05
C PHE A 437 5.79 -11.22 32.31
N ASP A 438 4.57 -10.79 32.60
CA ASP A 438 3.45 -11.68 32.95
C ASP A 438 2.13 -10.94 32.62
N GLU A 439 1.55 -11.18 31.43
CA GLU A 439 0.42 -10.45 30.90
C GLU A 439 -0.66 -11.38 30.34
N HIS A 440 -1.86 -10.87 30.16
CA HIS A 440 -2.98 -11.58 29.54
C HIS A 440 -3.13 -11.18 28.08
N ALA A 441 -3.09 -12.16 27.19
CA ALA A 441 -3.30 -12.03 25.76
C ALA A 441 -4.66 -12.57 25.34
N LEU A 442 -5.19 -12.13 24.21
CA LEU A 442 -6.36 -12.67 23.50
C LEU A 442 -7.68 -12.63 24.30
N GLN A 443 -7.78 -11.77 25.30
CA GLN A 443 -9.01 -11.62 26.10
C GLN A 443 -10.06 -10.79 25.37
N ASN A 444 -11.34 -11.22 25.41
CA ASN A 444 -12.48 -10.58 24.72
C ASN A 444 -12.29 -10.42 23.21
N THR A 445 -11.61 -11.34 22.60
CA THR A 445 -11.44 -11.41 21.15
C THR A 445 -12.47 -12.36 20.52
N THR A 446 -12.38 -12.61 19.23
CA THR A 446 -13.37 -13.38 18.46
C THR A 446 -13.54 -14.82 18.96
N ASP A 447 -14.73 -15.35 18.79
CA ASP A 447 -15.03 -16.77 18.97
C ASP A 447 -14.53 -17.62 17.77
N CYS A 448 -14.60 -18.94 17.90
CA CYS A 448 -14.17 -19.92 16.92
C CYS A 448 -15.05 -19.99 15.65
N GLU A 449 -16.07 -19.13 15.50
CA GLU A 449 -17.02 -19.22 14.38
C GLU A 449 -16.41 -18.79 13.04
N ASN A 450 -15.26 -18.09 13.06
CA ASN A 450 -14.60 -17.59 11.87
C ASN A 450 -13.15 -18.10 11.73
N PRO A 451 -12.91 -19.29 11.15
CA PRO A 451 -11.59 -19.95 11.14
C PRO A 451 -10.51 -19.24 10.30
N GLY A 452 -10.81 -18.10 9.69
CA GLY A 452 -9.89 -17.35 8.82
C GLY A 452 -9.18 -16.16 9.48
N THR A 453 -9.56 -15.72 10.69
CA THR A 453 -8.95 -14.56 11.36
C THR A 453 -8.54 -14.93 12.78
N PRO A 454 -7.23 -15.15 13.05
CA PRO A 454 -6.75 -15.40 14.39
C PRO A 454 -6.92 -14.14 15.28
N SER A 455 -7.14 -14.37 16.58
CA SER A 455 -7.03 -13.31 17.59
C SER A 455 -5.57 -12.91 17.75
N ILE A 456 -5.29 -11.61 17.89
CA ILE A 456 -3.92 -11.08 17.97
C ILE A 456 -3.79 -10.19 19.22
N ALA A 457 -2.69 -10.37 19.94
CA ALA A 457 -2.26 -9.47 21.02
C ALA A 457 -0.78 -9.11 20.80
N THR A 458 -0.45 -7.83 20.96
CA THR A 458 0.91 -7.32 20.79
C THR A 458 1.39 -6.69 22.09
N PHE A 459 2.61 -7.00 22.47
CA PHE A 459 3.28 -6.51 23.66
C PHE A 459 4.65 -5.95 23.31
N THR A 460 5.10 -4.98 24.09
CA THR A 460 6.47 -4.47 23.99
C THR A 460 7.21 -4.77 25.27
N LEU A 461 8.35 -5.48 25.16
CA LEU A 461 9.27 -5.70 26.27
C LEU A 461 10.44 -4.71 26.15
N THR A 462 10.93 -4.25 27.28
CA THR A 462 12.19 -3.52 27.29
C THR A 462 13.37 -4.48 27.12
N PRO A 463 14.52 -4.02 26.58
CA PRO A 463 15.73 -4.86 26.51
C PRO A 463 16.12 -5.46 27.86
N GLN A 464 15.95 -4.70 28.96
CA GLN A 464 16.25 -5.19 30.30
C GLN A 464 15.35 -6.36 30.70
N GLN A 465 14.03 -6.28 30.47
CA GLN A 465 13.09 -7.37 30.75
C GLN A 465 13.42 -8.60 29.93
N PHE A 466 13.68 -8.43 28.65
CA PHE A 466 14.01 -9.52 27.74
C PHE A 466 15.33 -10.19 28.11
N ASN A 467 16.39 -9.42 28.28
CA ASN A 467 17.71 -9.95 28.60
C ASN A 467 17.75 -10.63 29.98
N ALA A 468 16.96 -10.15 30.94
CA ALA A 468 16.81 -10.80 32.26
C ALA A 468 15.97 -12.10 32.18
N ALA A 469 15.23 -12.32 31.13
CA ALA A 469 14.44 -13.52 30.90
C ALA A 469 15.24 -14.66 30.25
N ILE A 470 16.40 -14.36 29.68
CA ILE A 470 17.32 -15.38 29.16
C ILE A 470 17.86 -16.17 30.35
N GLY A 471 17.61 -17.47 30.35
CA GLY A 471 18.02 -18.35 31.45
C GLY A 471 19.54 -18.53 31.55
N ALA A 472 20.01 -19.10 32.64
CA ALA A 472 21.44 -19.44 32.80
C ALA A 472 21.95 -20.47 31.76
N ASP A 473 21.04 -21.12 31.07
CA ASP A 473 21.31 -22.01 29.92
C ASP A 473 21.34 -21.28 28.57
N GLY A 474 21.30 -19.95 28.58
CA GLY A 474 21.27 -19.12 27.38
C GLY A 474 19.92 -19.14 26.65
N ALA A 475 18.93 -19.88 27.12
CA ALA A 475 17.67 -20.02 26.42
C ALA A 475 16.60 -19.02 26.91
N LEU A 476 15.89 -18.41 25.98
CA LEU A 476 14.68 -17.66 26.28
C LEU A 476 13.46 -18.58 26.19
N ARG A 477 12.55 -18.44 27.13
CA ARG A 477 11.30 -19.21 27.17
C ARG A 477 10.10 -18.30 27.22
N VAL A 478 9.21 -18.44 26.22
CA VAL A 478 7.89 -17.82 26.19
C VAL A 478 6.87 -18.87 26.60
N VAL A 479 6.27 -18.71 27.75
CA VAL A 479 5.29 -19.64 28.31
C VAL A 479 3.89 -19.09 28.12
N MET A 480 3.03 -19.86 27.49
CA MET A 480 1.64 -19.51 27.18
C MET A 480 0.70 -20.47 27.92
N GLU A 481 -0.01 -19.94 28.92
CA GLU A 481 -0.90 -20.69 29.80
C GLU A 481 -2.36 -20.30 29.50
N PRO A 482 -3.13 -21.10 28.75
CA PRO A 482 -4.56 -20.85 28.56
C PRO A 482 -5.30 -20.88 29.88
N SER A 483 -6.26 -19.97 30.07
CA SER A 483 -7.14 -19.98 31.23
C SER A 483 -8.04 -21.23 31.24
N ILE A 484 -8.59 -21.54 32.42
CA ILE A 484 -9.48 -22.70 32.61
C ILE A 484 -10.79 -22.60 31.81
N ALA A 485 -11.11 -21.42 31.28
CA ALA A 485 -12.33 -21.17 30.53
C ALA A 485 -12.18 -21.43 29.03
N VAL A 486 -10.96 -21.51 28.51
CA VAL A 486 -10.72 -21.79 27.07
C VAL A 486 -11.12 -23.22 26.74
N ASP A 487 -12.21 -23.37 25.95
CA ASP A 487 -12.73 -24.69 25.54
C ASP A 487 -12.22 -25.09 24.16
N PRO A 488 -11.36 -26.11 24.05
CA PRO A 488 -10.86 -26.58 22.78
C PRO A 488 -11.90 -27.37 21.94
N ALA A 489 -13.03 -27.79 22.54
CA ALA A 489 -13.98 -28.67 21.89
C ALA A 489 -14.96 -27.95 20.96
N GLY A 490 -15.11 -26.63 21.08
CA GLY A 490 -16.05 -25.82 20.31
C GLY A 490 -15.55 -25.36 18.94
N CYS A 491 -14.25 -25.47 18.64
CA CYS A 491 -13.64 -24.84 17.47
C CYS A 491 -13.53 -25.77 16.25
N ASN A 492 -14.19 -25.41 15.16
CA ASN A 492 -14.01 -26.06 13.86
C ASN A 492 -12.63 -25.69 13.28
N GLY A 493 -11.68 -26.63 13.24
CA GLY A 493 -10.35 -26.42 12.66
C GLY A 493 -9.20 -26.58 13.66
N GLY A 494 -9.52 -26.92 14.91
CA GLY A 494 -8.52 -27.10 15.99
C GLY A 494 -8.12 -25.79 16.67
N THR A 495 -7.54 -25.91 17.85
CA THR A 495 -7.03 -24.77 18.62
C THR A 495 -5.50 -24.71 18.53
N TRP A 496 -4.96 -23.52 18.33
CA TRP A 496 -3.52 -23.29 18.27
C TRP A 496 -3.16 -21.89 18.79
N ILE A 497 -1.91 -21.73 19.17
CA ILE A 497 -1.29 -20.44 19.50
C ILE A 497 0.06 -20.36 18.82
N GLU A 498 0.45 -19.15 18.48
CA GLU A 498 1.74 -18.82 17.88
C GLU A 498 2.31 -17.59 18.58
N ALA A 499 3.61 -17.60 18.80
CA ALA A 499 4.35 -16.44 19.30
C ALA A 499 5.40 -16.02 18.29
N SER A 500 5.56 -14.72 18.07
CA SER A 500 6.68 -14.15 17.33
C SER A 500 7.36 -13.05 18.13
N LEU A 501 8.66 -12.91 17.94
CA LEU A 501 9.52 -11.91 18.55
C LEU A 501 10.31 -11.19 17.47
N ASP A 502 10.22 -9.87 17.47
CA ASP A 502 10.97 -9.00 16.55
C ASP A 502 11.83 -8.04 17.39
N TYR A 503 13.14 -8.03 17.16
CA TYR A 503 14.07 -7.15 17.87
C TYR A 503 15.42 -7.04 17.16
N ILE A 504 16.22 -6.02 17.55
CA ILE A 504 17.60 -5.86 17.11
C ILE A 504 18.51 -6.53 18.16
N GLY A 505 19.28 -7.51 17.71
CA GLY A 505 20.23 -8.23 18.54
C GLY A 505 21.53 -7.44 18.78
N ALA A 506 22.22 -7.75 19.85
CA ALA A 506 23.52 -7.16 20.20
C ALA A 506 24.69 -7.79 19.38
N MET A 507 24.50 -7.90 18.08
CA MET A 507 25.49 -8.47 17.15
C MET A 507 25.45 -7.76 15.79
N PRO A 508 26.56 -7.72 15.04
CA PRO A 508 26.54 -7.28 13.65
C PRO A 508 25.73 -8.25 12.77
N ALA A 509 25.11 -7.73 11.73
CA ALA A 509 24.29 -8.51 10.81
C ALA A 509 25.11 -9.51 9.95
N ASP A 510 26.38 -9.28 9.74
CA ASP A 510 27.37 -10.15 9.10
C ASP A 510 28.51 -10.38 10.12
N CYS A 511 28.33 -11.35 10.99
CA CYS A 511 29.26 -11.60 12.09
C CYS A 511 30.54 -12.31 11.66
N ASN A 512 30.52 -13.03 10.56
CA ASN A 512 31.69 -13.74 10.01
C ASN A 512 32.45 -12.89 8.98
N ALA A 513 31.97 -11.67 8.67
CA ALA A 513 32.54 -10.68 7.76
C ALA A 513 32.83 -11.24 6.34
N ASN A 514 31.97 -12.12 5.86
CA ASN A 514 32.11 -12.72 4.52
C ASN A 514 31.39 -11.91 3.42
N GLY A 515 30.66 -10.83 3.78
CA GLY A 515 29.95 -9.95 2.88
C GLY A 515 28.51 -10.38 2.58
N LEU A 516 28.02 -11.41 3.26
CA LEU A 516 26.61 -11.83 3.25
C LEU A 516 26.05 -11.65 4.66
N LEU A 517 24.77 -11.29 4.75
CA LEU A 517 24.09 -11.25 6.05
C LEU A 517 23.93 -12.66 6.60
N ASP A 518 24.13 -12.85 7.90
CA ASP A 518 23.98 -14.16 8.57
C ASP A 518 22.56 -14.73 8.37
N SER A 519 21.55 -13.87 8.45
CA SER A 519 20.14 -14.23 8.20
C SER A 519 19.92 -14.74 6.77
N CYS A 520 20.62 -14.19 5.79
CA CYS A 520 20.59 -14.64 4.40
C CYS A 520 21.30 -15.98 4.22
N GLU A 521 22.42 -16.19 4.89
CA GLU A 521 23.15 -17.45 4.87
C GLU A 521 22.29 -18.60 5.43
N ILE A 522 21.56 -18.35 6.52
CA ILE A 522 20.64 -19.29 7.13
C ILE A 522 19.48 -19.60 6.17
N ALA A 523 18.83 -18.56 5.63
CA ALA A 523 17.69 -18.71 4.71
C ALA A 523 18.06 -19.47 3.43
N ALA A 524 19.26 -19.24 2.89
CA ALA A 524 19.78 -19.94 1.72
C ALA A 524 20.35 -21.32 2.04
N GLY A 525 20.55 -21.66 3.31
CA GLY A 525 21.19 -22.91 3.75
C GLY A 525 22.70 -22.95 3.47
N TYR A 526 23.36 -21.79 3.35
CA TYR A 526 24.81 -21.70 3.15
C TYR A 526 25.57 -21.90 4.46
N SER A 527 25.03 -21.40 5.55
CA SER A 527 25.56 -21.59 6.91
C SER A 527 24.51 -22.22 7.81
N PRO A 528 24.90 -23.19 8.65
CA PRO A 528 23.96 -23.83 9.58
C PRO A 528 23.60 -22.88 10.73
N ASP A 529 22.35 -22.98 11.18
CA ASP A 529 21.83 -22.49 12.45
C ASP A 529 21.16 -23.70 13.14
N SER A 530 21.98 -24.51 13.80
CA SER A 530 21.58 -25.83 14.29
C SER A 530 20.58 -25.75 15.45
N ASN A 531 20.57 -24.66 16.18
CA ASN A 531 19.70 -24.43 17.34
C ASN A 531 18.50 -23.48 17.04
N GLN A 532 18.41 -22.95 15.83
CA GLN A 532 17.33 -22.10 15.35
C GLN A 532 17.16 -20.80 16.17
N ASN A 533 18.27 -20.18 16.56
CA ASN A 533 18.27 -18.90 17.28
C ASN A 533 18.45 -17.68 16.38
N GLY A 534 18.55 -17.87 15.05
CA GLY A 534 18.71 -16.83 14.05
C GLY A 534 20.15 -16.36 13.85
N VAL A 535 21.13 -17.06 14.41
CA VAL A 535 22.57 -16.78 14.27
C VAL A 535 23.26 -17.99 13.66
N VAL A 536 24.16 -17.77 12.71
CA VAL A 536 24.93 -18.88 12.14
C VAL A 536 25.84 -19.50 13.18
N ASP A 537 25.94 -20.84 13.21
CA ASP A 537 26.70 -21.59 14.23
C ASP A 537 28.17 -21.11 14.37
N THR A 538 28.75 -20.61 13.29
CA THR A 538 30.13 -20.08 13.29
C THR A 538 30.29 -18.80 14.09
N CYS A 539 29.22 -18.07 14.32
CA CYS A 539 29.18 -16.79 15.04
C CYS A 539 28.70 -16.93 16.50
N GLU A 540 28.20 -18.07 16.88
CA GLU A 540 27.66 -18.28 18.23
C GLU A 540 28.68 -18.06 19.35
N SER A 541 29.95 -18.23 19.06
CA SER A 541 31.02 -17.88 19.99
C SER A 541 31.09 -16.39 20.33
N LEU A 542 30.50 -15.52 19.50
CA LEU A 542 30.39 -14.09 19.74
C LEU A 542 29.18 -13.72 20.63
N LEU A 543 28.24 -14.65 20.81
CA LEU A 543 27.08 -14.46 21.69
C LEU A 543 27.45 -14.39 23.18
N LEU A 544 28.64 -14.87 23.52
CA LEU A 544 29.15 -14.89 24.87
C LEU A 544 30.25 -13.83 24.99
N ASP A 545 29.90 -12.65 25.45
CA ASP A 545 30.86 -11.60 25.83
C ASP A 545 31.53 -11.97 27.18
N CYS A 546 31.90 -13.23 27.29
CA CYS A 546 32.46 -13.84 28.49
C CYS A 546 33.65 -14.72 28.08
N PRO A 547 34.80 -14.12 27.81
CA PRO A 547 35.99 -14.89 27.41
C PRO A 547 36.45 -15.87 28.50
N THR A 548 35.82 -15.81 29.65
CA THR A 548 36.10 -16.65 30.83
C THR A 548 35.08 -17.77 31.08
N ASP A 549 33.98 -17.81 30.29
CA ASP A 549 32.98 -18.88 30.31
C ASP A 549 33.36 -19.94 29.26
N PHE A 550 34.24 -20.84 29.62
CA PHE A 550 34.80 -21.83 28.70
C PHE A 550 33.83 -22.95 28.34
N ASN A 551 32.83 -23.18 29.18
CA ASN A 551 31.81 -24.20 28.96
C ASN A 551 30.50 -23.64 28.34
N GLN A 552 30.47 -22.34 28.06
CA GLN A 552 29.34 -21.64 27.46
C GLN A 552 28.04 -21.76 28.25
N SER A 553 28.14 -21.75 29.58
CA SER A 553 27.01 -21.86 30.49
C SER A 553 26.28 -20.53 30.74
N GLY A 554 26.81 -19.40 30.26
CA GLY A 554 26.33 -18.05 30.53
C GLY A 554 26.86 -17.47 31.85
N SER A 555 27.82 -18.13 32.51
CA SER A 555 28.46 -17.65 33.74
C SER A 555 29.85 -18.21 33.91
N THR A 556 30.78 -17.37 34.35
CA THR A 556 32.10 -17.81 34.77
C THR A 556 31.98 -18.39 36.18
N ASP A 557 32.12 -19.69 36.33
CA ASP A 557 31.95 -20.40 37.61
C ASP A 557 33.00 -21.49 37.88
N GLY A 558 32.69 -22.38 38.82
CA GLY A 558 33.59 -23.47 39.22
C GLY A 558 33.85 -24.48 38.09
N ALA A 559 33.00 -24.60 37.09
CA ALA A 559 33.20 -25.48 35.96
C ALA A 559 34.27 -24.91 35.01
N ASP A 560 34.25 -23.59 34.75
CA ASP A 560 35.26 -22.89 33.93
C ASP A 560 36.61 -22.87 34.62
N LEU A 561 36.61 -22.66 35.94
CA LEU A 561 37.83 -22.82 36.74
C LEU A 561 38.40 -24.23 36.60
N GLY A 562 37.55 -25.24 36.54
CA GLY A 562 37.97 -26.63 36.33
C GLY A 562 38.62 -26.82 34.97
N ILE A 563 38.10 -26.20 33.90
CA ILE A 563 38.63 -26.23 32.54
C ILE A 563 40.02 -25.54 32.51
N LEU A 564 40.14 -24.33 33.08
CA LEU A 564 41.38 -23.59 33.16
C LEU A 564 42.45 -24.40 33.95
N LEU A 565 42.09 -24.96 35.09
CA LEU A 565 43.03 -25.76 35.89
C LEU A 565 43.44 -27.06 35.19
N ALA A 566 42.56 -27.66 34.41
CA ALA A 566 42.90 -28.85 33.61
C ALA A 566 43.93 -28.54 32.49
N ALA A 567 43.95 -27.29 31.98
CA ALA A 567 44.89 -26.82 30.98
C ALA A 567 46.13 -26.14 31.58
N TRP A 568 46.32 -26.13 32.88
CA TRP A 568 47.36 -25.40 33.58
C TRP A 568 48.79 -25.79 33.11
N GLY A 569 49.55 -24.80 32.71
CA GLY A 569 50.93 -24.99 32.20
C GLY A 569 50.96 -25.45 30.73
N ALA A 570 49.84 -25.65 30.10
CA ALA A 570 49.80 -25.97 28.66
C ALA A 570 50.13 -24.73 27.78
N THR A 571 50.68 -25.00 26.62
CA THR A 571 50.97 -23.99 25.58
C THR A 571 50.14 -24.27 24.35
N GLY A 572 49.73 -23.23 23.64
CA GLY A 572 49.02 -23.37 22.37
C GLY A 572 47.54 -23.76 22.51
N GLN A 573 46.89 -23.33 23.58
CA GLN A 573 45.44 -23.47 23.81
C GLN A 573 44.76 -22.09 23.83
N PRO A 574 44.55 -21.47 22.67
CA PRO A 574 44.12 -20.07 22.59
C PRO A 574 42.75 -19.80 23.23
N GLY A 575 41.89 -20.81 23.38
CA GLY A 575 40.58 -20.66 24.00
C GLY A 575 40.57 -20.59 25.54
N VAL A 576 41.71 -20.83 26.19
CA VAL A 576 41.82 -20.82 27.68
C VAL A 576 42.95 -19.87 28.12
N ASP A 577 43.81 -19.44 27.21
CA ASP A 577 44.86 -18.44 27.39
C ASP A 577 44.25 -17.05 27.26
N LEU A 578 43.78 -16.51 28.38
CA LEU A 578 43.00 -15.28 28.44
C LEU A 578 43.81 -14.01 28.22
N ASN A 579 45.14 -14.07 28.49
CA ASN A 579 46.04 -12.94 28.31
C ASN A 579 46.87 -13.05 27.02
N HIS A 580 46.72 -14.16 26.28
CA HIS A 580 47.38 -14.45 25.01
C HIS A 580 48.93 -14.44 25.10
N ASP A 581 49.49 -14.78 26.25
CA ASP A 581 50.95 -14.86 26.45
C ASP A 581 51.56 -16.21 26.01
N GLY A 582 50.70 -17.15 25.63
CA GLY A 582 51.04 -18.48 25.16
C GLY A 582 51.18 -19.54 26.22
N ILE A 583 50.95 -19.25 27.50
CA ILE A 583 51.04 -20.17 28.62
C ILE A 583 49.92 -19.98 29.61
N ILE A 584 49.12 -21.01 29.89
CA ILE A 584 48.04 -20.97 30.87
C ILE A 584 48.61 -20.99 32.27
N ASN A 585 48.47 -19.89 33.00
CA ASN A 585 49.11 -19.68 34.31
C ASN A 585 48.29 -18.83 35.27
N GLY A 586 48.93 -18.26 36.28
CA GLY A 586 48.25 -17.46 37.33
C GLY A 586 47.66 -16.14 36.81
N ALA A 587 48.11 -15.63 35.64
CA ALA A 587 47.56 -14.43 35.04
C ALA A 587 46.17 -14.73 34.43
N ASP A 588 46.00 -15.88 33.79
CA ASP A 588 44.74 -16.34 33.22
C ASP A 588 43.71 -16.65 34.31
N LEU A 589 44.20 -17.26 35.42
CA LEU A 589 43.37 -17.46 36.60
C LEU A 589 42.90 -16.13 37.19
N GLY A 590 43.77 -15.13 37.21
CA GLY A 590 43.41 -13.77 37.62
C GLY A 590 42.34 -13.16 36.75
N ALA A 591 42.41 -13.32 35.44
CA ALA A 591 41.41 -12.84 34.46
C ALA A 591 40.07 -13.58 34.62
N LEU A 592 40.09 -14.91 34.83
CA LEU A 592 38.89 -15.70 35.09
C LEU A 592 38.20 -15.26 36.38
N LEU A 593 38.95 -15.11 37.48
CA LEU A 593 38.40 -14.71 38.80
C LEU A 593 37.88 -13.27 38.78
N ALA A 594 38.45 -12.38 37.97
CA ALA A 594 37.97 -11.00 37.79
C ALA A 594 36.60 -10.94 37.12
N ASN A 595 36.25 -11.94 36.33
CA ASN A 595 34.97 -12.06 35.62
C ASN A 595 34.04 -13.11 36.24
N TRP A 596 34.26 -13.47 37.48
CA TRP A 596 33.49 -14.50 38.18
C TRP A 596 32.03 -14.08 38.38
N GLY A 597 31.08 -14.91 37.95
CA GLY A 597 29.66 -14.70 38.07
C GLY A 597 28.94 -14.77 36.72
N VAL A 598 27.71 -14.25 36.68
CA VAL A 598 26.95 -14.18 35.45
C VAL A 598 27.70 -13.28 34.45
N CYS A 599 27.87 -13.75 33.22
CA CYS A 599 28.44 -12.98 32.15
C CYS A 599 27.63 -11.69 31.98
N ALA A 600 28.23 -10.57 32.38
CA ALA A 600 27.61 -9.26 32.24
C ALA A 600 28.16 -8.58 31.00
N ASN A 601 27.25 -8.03 30.16
CA ASN A 601 27.61 -7.11 29.08
C ASN A 601 27.95 -5.75 29.66
#